data_b55f7f652fb06bf21dd00a2fbac3f835
#
_entry.id   b55f7f652fb06bf21dd00a2fbac3f835
#
_cell.length_a   1.000
_cell.length_b   1.000
_cell.length_c   1.000
_cell.angle_alpha   90.00
_cell.angle_beta   90.00
_cell.angle_gamma   90.00
#
_symmetry.space_group_name_H-M   'P 1'
#
loop_
_entity.id
_entity.type
_entity.pdbx_description
1 polymer ?
#
loop_
_entity_poly.entity_id
_entity_poly.type
_entity_poly.pdbx_seq_one_letter_code
_entity_poly.pdbx_strand_id
1 'polypeptide(L)'
;AETLRAVAEEVGADRVVWNRRYEPHLAQRDARVRDQLHEAGLETHVAESQLLHDPDGVETTSGGPYHVFTPFWKKVRKENLLDTGSPLDIPDLTPPDAWPSSEPLAALELLPEAQDGVDWAGGLRDAWTPTVDGAHERLQYTLDSVLGDYETTHDRPDVDGTARLSPYLHHGQISPRQVWHTIESWADDTGRHDDARPLLRQVVFREFSYHWCHHYPNTPTETYRDKFTDFPWRDDPDALVRWKRGETGYPIVDAGMRQLYETGWMHNRVRMLVASFLTKDLMLHWRHGAEWFWDTLVDADLAANTFNWQWTAGCGADAQPFFRIFNPISQSERYDPDGDYIRRYVPELADLPDDVLHAPWQTSEARLEALGV
;
A
#
# COMPACT_ATOMS: atom_id res chain seq x y z
N ALA A 1 -18.18 -4.39 21.85
CA ALA A 1 -17.93 -4.27 23.29
C ALA A 1 -18.49 -5.45 24.05
N GLU A 2 -19.73 -5.90 23.76
CA GLU A 2 -20.39 -7.02 24.50
C GLU A 2 -19.54 -8.28 24.51
N THR A 3 -19.06 -8.73 23.36
CA THR A 3 -18.17 -9.92 23.24
C THR A 3 -16.87 -9.74 24.02
N LEU A 4 -16.25 -8.55 23.94
CA LEU A 4 -15.01 -8.30 24.69
C LEU A 4 -15.24 -8.33 26.21
N ARG A 5 -16.38 -7.80 26.66
CA ARG A 5 -16.78 -7.86 28.07
C ARG A 5 -16.98 -9.31 28.51
N ALA A 6 -17.72 -10.10 27.73
CA ALA A 6 -17.98 -11.50 28.06
C ALA A 6 -16.69 -12.31 28.16
N VAL A 7 -15.75 -12.11 27.23
CA VAL A 7 -14.43 -12.78 27.28
C VAL A 7 -13.63 -12.30 28.48
N ALA A 8 -13.63 -11.00 28.79
CA ALA A 8 -12.91 -10.47 29.96
C ALA A 8 -13.45 -11.05 31.27
N GLU A 9 -14.80 -11.17 31.41
CA GLU A 9 -15.46 -11.81 32.54
C GLU A 9 -15.08 -13.31 32.66
N GLU A 10 -15.06 -14.05 31.52
CA GLU A 10 -14.75 -15.49 31.47
C GLU A 10 -13.31 -15.77 31.89
N VAL A 11 -12.33 -14.94 31.48
CA VAL A 11 -10.91 -15.13 31.80
C VAL A 11 -10.44 -14.35 33.04
N GLY A 12 -11.34 -13.58 33.68
CA GLY A 12 -11.01 -12.76 34.84
C GLY A 12 -10.07 -11.57 34.52
N ALA A 13 -10.13 -11.04 33.30
CA ALA A 13 -9.33 -9.88 32.91
C ALA A 13 -9.96 -8.58 33.41
N ASP A 14 -9.14 -7.65 33.89
CA ASP A 14 -9.54 -6.30 34.33
C ASP A 14 -9.22 -5.22 33.28
N ARG A 15 -8.48 -5.58 32.23
CA ARG A 15 -8.02 -4.65 31.18
C ARG A 15 -8.11 -5.26 29.78
N VAL A 16 -8.49 -4.41 28.80
CA VAL A 16 -8.50 -4.73 27.37
C VAL A 16 -7.52 -3.82 26.65
N VAL A 17 -6.60 -4.43 25.86
CA VAL A 17 -5.55 -3.70 25.13
C VAL A 17 -5.71 -3.95 23.64
N TRP A 18 -5.60 -2.90 22.83
CA TRP A 18 -5.58 -3.02 21.36
C TRP A 18 -4.74 -1.91 20.72
N ASN A 19 -4.39 -2.09 19.45
CA ASN A 19 -3.68 -1.10 18.67
C ASN A 19 -4.65 -0.06 18.11
N ARG A 20 -4.26 1.23 18.15
CA ARG A 20 -5.02 2.34 17.57
C ARG A 20 -5.26 2.11 16.08
N ARG A 21 -6.51 2.33 15.66
CA ARG A 21 -6.90 2.36 14.25
C ARG A 21 -7.13 3.81 13.84
N TYR A 22 -6.67 4.14 12.61
CA TYR A 22 -6.73 5.51 12.10
C TYR A 22 -7.79 5.70 11.02
N GLU A 23 -8.35 4.61 10.49
CA GLU A 23 -9.46 4.67 9.54
C GLU A 23 -10.68 5.29 10.26
N PRO A 24 -11.31 6.36 9.69
CA PRO A 24 -12.27 7.18 10.43
C PRO A 24 -13.42 6.40 11.08
N HIS A 25 -14.01 5.44 10.36
CA HIS A 25 -15.13 4.64 10.87
C HIS A 25 -14.68 3.63 11.93
N LEU A 26 -13.44 3.08 11.83
CA LEU A 26 -12.89 2.17 12.82
C LEU A 26 -12.48 2.93 14.08
N ALA A 27 -11.89 4.11 13.97
CA ALA A 27 -11.58 4.96 15.10
C ALA A 27 -12.82 5.35 15.89
N GLN A 28 -13.93 5.70 15.20
CA GLN A 28 -15.23 5.96 15.84
C GLN A 28 -15.84 4.72 16.50
N ARG A 29 -15.72 3.54 15.88
CA ARG A 29 -16.13 2.27 16.49
C ARG A 29 -15.35 2.02 17.77
N ASP A 30 -14.03 2.15 17.74
CA ASP A 30 -13.13 1.85 18.86
C ASP A 30 -13.35 2.84 20.02
N ALA A 31 -13.65 4.11 19.73
CA ALA A 31 -14.05 5.08 20.75
C ALA A 31 -15.32 4.62 21.48
N ARG A 32 -16.38 4.21 20.74
CA ARG A 32 -17.60 3.68 21.35
C ARG A 32 -17.37 2.40 22.15
N VAL A 33 -16.52 1.50 21.66
CA VAL A 33 -16.15 0.27 22.37
C VAL A 33 -15.44 0.60 23.68
N ARG A 34 -14.47 1.51 23.65
CA ARG A 34 -13.76 1.98 24.84
C ARG A 34 -14.73 2.51 25.90
N ASP A 35 -15.63 3.41 25.50
CA ASP A 35 -16.57 4.03 26.43
C ASP A 35 -17.50 2.98 27.09
N GLN A 36 -17.99 2.01 26.33
CA GLN A 36 -18.82 0.89 26.85
C GLN A 36 -18.04 -0.06 27.77
N LEU A 37 -16.73 -0.30 27.51
CA LEU A 37 -15.90 -1.10 28.41
C LEU A 37 -15.63 -0.37 29.73
N HIS A 38 -15.39 0.95 29.70
CA HIS A 38 -15.24 1.77 30.90
C HIS A 38 -16.52 1.81 31.75
N GLU A 39 -17.72 1.92 31.12
CA GLU A 39 -19.00 1.83 31.82
C GLU A 39 -19.21 0.46 32.49
N ALA A 40 -18.62 -0.60 31.92
CA ALA A 40 -18.63 -1.94 32.51
C ALA A 40 -17.53 -2.16 33.58
N GLY A 41 -16.72 -1.14 33.88
CA GLY A 41 -15.65 -1.19 34.90
C GLY A 41 -14.33 -1.82 34.44
N LEU A 42 -14.17 -2.03 33.12
CA LEU A 42 -12.91 -2.53 32.55
C LEU A 42 -11.96 -1.39 32.21
N GLU A 43 -10.69 -1.55 32.49
CA GLU A 43 -9.66 -0.65 32.01
C GLU A 43 -9.39 -0.88 30.51
N THR A 44 -8.99 0.19 29.82
CA THR A 44 -8.58 0.05 28.42
C THR A 44 -7.24 0.72 28.20
N HIS A 45 -6.41 0.12 27.33
CA HIS A 45 -5.19 0.73 26.85
C HIS A 45 -5.11 0.63 25.33
N VAL A 46 -4.93 1.78 24.66
CA VAL A 46 -4.79 1.86 23.21
C VAL A 46 -3.33 2.15 22.88
N ALA A 47 -2.66 1.17 22.27
CA ALA A 47 -1.25 1.26 21.94
C ALA A 47 -1.02 1.89 20.57
N GLU A 48 0.02 2.69 20.44
CA GLU A 48 0.48 3.30 19.19
C GLU A 48 1.52 2.39 18.52
N SER A 49 1.08 1.56 17.60
CA SER A 49 1.99 0.58 16.93
C SER A 49 2.02 0.72 15.40
N GLN A 50 1.00 1.36 14.83
CA GLN A 50 0.83 1.43 13.38
C GLN A 50 1.64 2.56 12.73
N LEU A 51 2.02 3.57 13.51
CA LEU A 51 2.76 4.74 13.05
C LEU A 51 4.03 4.97 13.86
N LEU A 52 4.97 5.72 13.29
CA LEU A 52 6.18 6.20 13.97
C LEU A 52 5.85 7.31 14.97
N HIS A 53 4.86 8.15 14.66
CA HIS A 53 4.46 9.29 15.49
C HIS A 53 2.94 9.49 15.45
N ASP A 54 2.40 10.21 16.47
CA ASP A 54 1.00 10.60 16.49
C ASP A 54 0.73 11.66 15.39
N PRO A 55 -0.25 11.47 14.49
CA PRO A 55 -0.61 12.47 13.50
C PRO A 55 -0.98 13.86 14.07
N ASP A 56 -1.56 13.91 15.26
CA ASP A 56 -1.89 15.17 15.95
C ASP A 56 -0.65 15.89 16.49
N GLY A 57 0.48 15.19 16.61
CA GLY A 57 1.74 15.75 17.14
C GLY A 57 2.54 16.57 16.12
N VAL A 58 2.10 16.67 14.86
CA VAL A 58 2.86 17.34 13.78
C VAL A 58 2.06 18.44 13.13
N GLU A 59 2.39 19.69 13.50
CA GLU A 59 1.74 20.87 12.96
C GLU A 59 2.71 21.82 12.25
N THR A 60 2.15 22.62 11.33
CA THR A 60 2.89 23.73 10.70
C THR A 60 3.16 24.84 11.71
N THR A 61 4.08 25.75 11.41
CA THR A 61 4.40 26.91 12.27
C THR A 61 3.21 27.85 12.48
N SER A 62 2.23 27.85 11.58
CA SER A 62 0.99 28.64 11.69
C SER A 62 -0.17 27.89 12.33
N GLY A 63 0.07 26.67 12.80
CA GLY A 63 -0.94 25.72 13.25
C GLY A 63 -1.56 24.94 12.07
N GLY A 64 -2.17 23.81 12.40
CA GLY A 64 -2.83 22.93 11.44
C GLY A 64 -1.91 21.97 10.67
N PRO A 65 -2.51 21.05 9.86
CA PRO A 65 -1.80 19.95 9.25
C PRO A 65 -0.95 20.35 8.05
N TYR A 66 0.01 19.52 7.72
CA TYR A 66 0.79 19.63 6.49
C TYR A 66 0.00 19.14 5.28
N HIS A 67 0.12 19.88 4.15
CA HIS A 67 -0.51 19.54 2.86
C HIS A 67 0.52 19.11 1.80
N VAL A 68 1.82 19.22 2.11
CA VAL A 68 2.93 18.96 1.20
C VAL A 68 3.96 18.10 1.93
N PHE A 69 4.38 17.03 1.28
CA PHE A 69 5.28 16.05 1.88
C PHE A 69 6.66 16.61 2.28
N THR A 70 7.29 17.39 1.41
CA THR A 70 8.66 17.88 1.66
C THR A 70 8.80 18.73 2.93
N PRO A 71 7.91 19.69 3.24
CA PRO A 71 7.92 20.38 4.52
C PRO A 71 7.65 19.47 5.71
N PHE A 72 6.71 18.52 5.58
CA PHE A 72 6.42 17.52 6.61
C PHE A 72 7.65 16.68 6.94
N TRP A 73 8.31 16.10 5.94
CA TRP A 73 9.55 15.35 6.07
C TRP A 73 10.66 16.14 6.80
N LYS A 74 10.84 17.43 6.43
CA LYS A 74 11.80 18.30 7.08
C LYS A 74 11.47 18.53 8.56
N LYS A 75 10.18 18.67 8.88
CA LYS A 75 9.69 18.90 10.25
C LYS A 75 9.95 17.69 11.13
N VAL A 76 9.48 16.51 10.73
CA VAL A 76 9.61 15.28 11.55
C VAL A 76 11.07 14.91 11.80
N ARG A 77 11.95 15.13 10.82
CA ARG A 77 13.41 14.94 11.00
C ARG A 77 14.02 15.97 11.94
N LYS A 78 13.70 17.24 11.78
CA LYS A 78 14.28 18.32 12.60
C LYS A 78 13.93 18.19 14.08
N GLU A 79 12.73 17.72 14.38
CA GLU A 79 12.24 17.56 15.75
C GLU A 79 12.45 16.15 16.30
N ASN A 80 13.20 15.32 15.58
CA ASN A 80 13.51 13.95 15.97
C ASN A 80 12.28 13.10 16.31
N LEU A 81 11.15 13.35 15.64
CA LEU A 81 9.89 12.63 15.88
C LEU A 81 9.90 11.19 15.37
N LEU A 82 10.93 10.82 14.63
CA LEU A 82 11.12 9.48 14.07
C LEU A 82 11.99 8.59 14.96
N ASP A 83 12.63 9.16 15.99
CA ASP A 83 13.38 8.41 16.99
C ASP A 83 12.39 7.77 17.98
N THR A 84 12.03 6.55 17.70
CA THR A 84 11.07 5.78 18.51
C THR A 84 11.74 4.89 19.54
N GLY A 85 13.07 4.97 19.65
CA GLY A 85 13.89 4.06 20.45
C GLY A 85 13.92 2.64 19.88
N SER A 86 14.67 1.76 20.54
CA SER A 86 14.73 0.35 20.15
C SER A 86 13.37 -0.32 20.33
N PRO A 87 13.01 -1.28 19.45
CA PRO A 87 11.86 -2.13 19.67
C PRO A 87 11.94 -2.83 21.04
N LEU A 88 10.79 -2.97 21.68
CA LEU A 88 10.70 -3.66 22.97
C LEU A 88 10.87 -5.16 22.77
N ASP A 89 11.48 -5.84 23.74
CA ASP A 89 11.51 -7.29 23.79
C ASP A 89 10.08 -7.85 23.99
N ILE A 90 9.84 -9.04 23.43
CA ILE A 90 8.59 -9.75 23.65
C ILE A 90 8.53 -10.15 25.13
N PRO A 91 7.54 -9.68 25.91
CA PRO A 91 7.45 -10.05 27.31
C PRO A 91 7.08 -11.53 27.48
N ASP A 92 7.49 -12.13 28.59
CA ASP A 92 6.98 -13.42 28.99
C ASP A 92 5.49 -13.30 29.30
N LEU A 93 4.67 -13.98 28.49
CA LEU A 93 3.22 -14.00 28.68
C LEU A 93 2.81 -15.13 29.60
N THR A 94 2.05 -14.79 30.63
CA THR A 94 1.40 -15.80 31.48
C THR A 94 0.02 -16.10 30.88
N PRO A 95 -0.22 -17.33 30.38
CA PRO A 95 -1.52 -17.70 29.88
C PRO A 95 -2.57 -17.72 31.00
N PRO A 96 -3.86 -17.57 30.71
CA PRO A 96 -4.92 -17.73 31.69
C PRO A 96 -4.98 -19.17 32.16
N ASP A 97 -5.45 -19.40 33.37
CA ASP A 97 -5.63 -20.76 33.96
C ASP A 97 -6.60 -21.60 33.12
N ALA A 98 -7.58 -21.00 32.49
CA ALA A 98 -8.48 -21.61 31.53
C ALA A 98 -8.65 -20.71 30.31
N TRP A 99 -8.56 -21.30 29.13
CA TRP A 99 -8.84 -20.60 27.88
C TRP A 99 -10.36 -20.41 27.70
N PRO A 100 -10.79 -19.26 27.16
CA PRO A 100 -12.20 -19.06 26.84
C PRO A 100 -12.67 -20.06 25.77
N SER A 101 -13.95 -20.34 25.75
CA SER A 101 -14.54 -21.16 24.70
C SER A 101 -14.36 -20.48 23.33
N SER A 102 -13.96 -21.23 22.34
CA SER A 102 -13.72 -20.70 20.99
C SER A 102 -14.15 -21.69 19.92
N GLU A 103 -14.53 -21.17 18.76
CA GLU A 103 -14.78 -21.98 17.58
C GLU A 103 -13.45 -22.51 17.01
N PRO A 104 -13.44 -23.72 16.41
CA PRO A 104 -12.26 -24.19 15.70
C PRO A 104 -11.95 -23.30 14.50
N LEU A 105 -10.66 -23.09 14.22
CA LEU A 105 -10.22 -22.19 13.12
C LEU A 105 -10.88 -22.55 11.78
N ALA A 106 -11.07 -23.83 11.50
CA ALA A 106 -11.72 -24.32 10.27
C ALA A 106 -13.18 -23.86 10.13
N ALA A 107 -13.89 -23.63 11.24
CA ALA A 107 -15.27 -23.14 11.21
C ALA A 107 -15.38 -21.66 10.76
N LEU A 108 -14.27 -20.94 10.73
CA LEU A 108 -14.24 -19.54 10.29
C LEU A 108 -14.20 -19.41 8.76
N GLU A 109 -13.96 -20.51 8.02
CA GLU A 109 -13.94 -20.56 6.55
C GLU A 109 -13.11 -19.42 5.91
N LEU A 110 -11.97 -19.09 6.52
CA LEU A 110 -11.15 -17.93 6.13
C LEU A 110 -10.34 -18.14 4.84
N LEU A 111 -10.15 -19.40 4.45
CA LEU A 111 -9.39 -19.71 3.24
C LEU A 111 -10.33 -19.73 2.04
N PRO A 112 -9.95 -19.06 0.93
CA PRO A 112 -10.75 -19.11 -0.28
C PRO A 112 -10.79 -20.54 -0.85
N GLU A 113 -11.99 -21.02 -1.14
CA GLU A 113 -12.18 -22.26 -1.87
C GLU A 113 -12.06 -22.03 -3.38
N ALA A 114 -11.61 -23.05 -4.10
CA ALA A 114 -11.61 -23.01 -5.55
C ALA A 114 -13.06 -22.88 -6.07
N GLN A 115 -13.31 -21.88 -6.91
CA GLN A 115 -14.60 -21.69 -7.55
C GLN A 115 -14.59 -22.39 -8.91
N ASP A 116 -15.55 -23.28 -9.13
CA ASP A 116 -15.66 -24.07 -10.36
C ASP A 116 -14.37 -24.81 -10.76
N GLY A 117 -13.57 -25.21 -9.78
CA GLY A 117 -12.28 -25.88 -9.98
C GLY A 117 -11.11 -24.94 -10.33
N VAL A 118 -11.32 -23.63 -10.33
CA VAL A 118 -10.27 -22.62 -10.54
C VAL A 118 -9.72 -22.15 -9.21
N ASP A 119 -8.43 -22.35 -8.99
CA ASP A 119 -7.69 -21.80 -7.85
C ASP A 119 -7.27 -20.35 -8.14
N TRP A 120 -8.18 -19.42 -7.90
CA TRP A 120 -7.93 -17.98 -8.12
C TRP A 120 -6.91 -17.38 -7.13
N ALA A 121 -6.63 -18.04 -6.02
CA ALA A 121 -5.71 -17.56 -5.00
C ALA A 121 -4.30 -18.19 -5.10
N GLY A 122 -4.04 -19.03 -6.10
CA GLY A 122 -2.75 -19.70 -6.28
C GLY A 122 -1.59 -18.71 -6.40
N GLY A 123 -1.72 -17.71 -7.27
CA GLY A 123 -0.70 -16.69 -7.45
C GLY A 123 -0.41 -15.85 -6.19
N LEU A 124 -1.43 -15.59 -5.35
CA LEU A 124 -1.26 -14.92 -4.07
C LEU A 124 -0.41 -15.77 -3.10
N ARG A 125 -0.69 -17.09 -3.03
CA ARG A 125 0.07 -18.01 -2.16
C ARG A 125 1.52 -18.17 -2.61
N ASP A 126 1.76 -18.16 -3.92
CA ASP A 126 3.11 -18.27 -4.47
C ASP A 126 3.91 -16.98 -4.28
N ALA A 127 3.25 -15.82 -4.27
CA ALA A 127 3.89 -14.52 -4.15
C ALA A 127 4.25 -14.12 -2.71
N TRP A 128 3.57 -14.68 -1.69
CA TRP A 128 3.66 -14.17 -0.32
C TRP A 128 3.81 -15.28 0.73
N THR A 129 4.65 -14.99 1.73
CA THR A 129 4.73 -15.75 2.99
C THR A 129 4.10 -14.88 4.09
N PRO A 130 2.77 -14.98 4.34
CA PRO A 130 2.04 -14.02 5.20
C PRO A 130 2.23 -14.34 6.69
N THR A 131 3.48 -14.34 7.16
CA THR A 131 3.86 -14.60 8.54
C THR A 131 4.79 -13.52 9.09
N VAL A 132 4.97 -13.46 10.40
CA VAL A 132 5.96 -12.59 11.06
C VAL A 132 7.37 -12.94 10.56
N ASP A 133 7.69 -14.21 10.44
CA ASP A 133 9.00 -14.67 9.93
C ASP A 133 9.21 -14.21 8.48
N GLY A 134 8.18 -14.36 7.61
CA GLY A 134 8.23 -13.86 6.24
C GLY A 134 8.46 -12.34 6.13
N ALA A 135 7.91 -11.56 7.06
CA ALA A 135 8.17 -10.12 7.16
C ALA A 135 9.64 -9.83 7.50
N HIS A 136 10.19 -10.53 8.47
CA HIS A 136 11.61 -10.38 8.87
C HIS A 136 12.57 -10.88 7.80
N GLU A 137 12.29 -12.01 7.16
CA GLU A 137 13.05 -12.51 6.01
C GLU A 137 13.07 -11.51 4.86
N ARG A 138 11.92 -10.90 4.56
CA ARG A 138 11.84 -9.86 3.52
C ARG A 138 12.59 -8.60 3.90
N LEU A 139 12.56 -8.17 5.16
CA LEU A 139 13.37 -7.05 5.64
C LEU A 139 14.86 -7.37 5.54
N GLN A 140 15.28 -8.55 5.97
CA GLN A 140 16.70 -8.97 5.86
C GLN A 140 17.16 -9.02 4.40
N TYR A 141 16.36 -9.59 3.50
CA TYR A 141 16.64 -9.57 2.06
C TYR A 141 16.78 -8.12 1.53
N THR A 142 15.95 -7.21 2.04
CA THR A 142 16.02 -5.80 1.66
C THR A 142 17.35 -5.17 2.05
N LEU A 143 17.86 -5.45 3.26
CA LEU A 143 19.16 -4.94 3.71
C LEU A 143 20.31 -5.50 2.89
N ASP A 144 20.26 -6.81 2.59
CA ASP A 144 21.39 -7.53 1.95
C ASP A 144 21.46 -7.30 0.44
N SER A 145 20.30 -7.15 -0.24
CA SER A 145 20.24 -7.26 -1.69
C SER A 145 19.57 -6.07 -2.39
N VAL A 146 18.79 -5.24 -1.68
CA VAL A 146 18.01 -4.17 -2.31
C VAL A 146 18.54 -2.79 -1.96
N LEU A 147 18.87 -2.57 -0.69
CA LEU A 147 19.11 -1.24 -0.13
C LEU A 147 20.30 -0.52 -0.79
N GLY A 148 21.33 -1.27 -1.19
CA GLY A 148 22.54 -0.73 -1.81
C GLY A 148 22.31 -0.04 -3.16
N ASP A 149 21.36 -0.53 -3.93
CA ASP A 149 21.02 -0.03 -5.26
C ASP A 149 19.62 0.57 -5.32
N TYR A 150 18.97 0.75 -4.15
CA TYR A 150 17.56 1.16 -4.05
C TYR A 150 17.25 2.44 -4.83
N GLU A 151 18.10 3.46 -4.76
CA GLU A 151 17.88 4.74 -5.44
C GLU A 151 17.78 4.59 -6.96
N THR A 152 18.46 3.62 -7.54
CA THR A 152 18.48 3.37 -8.99
C THR A 152 17.49 2.32 -9.44
N THR A 153 17.14 1.37 -8.57
CA THR A 153 16.34 0.19 -8.94
C THR A 153 14.88 0.29 -8.51
N HIS A 154 14.55 1.10 -7.47
CA HIS A 154 13.20 1.14 -6.92
C HIS A 154 12.09 1.62 -7.88
N ASP A 155 12.46 2.20 -9.00
CA ASP A 155 11.53 2.61 -10.07
C ASP A 155 11.44 1.58 -11.22
N ARG A 156 12.22 0.51 -11.18
CA ARG A 156 12.27 -0.54 -12.22
C ARG A 156 11.41 -1.74 -11.84
N PRO A 157 10.26 -1.96 -12.53
CA PRO A 157 9.37 -3.08 -12.24
C PRO A 157 9.90 -4.44 -12.71
N ASP A 158 10.86 -4.46 -13.63
CA ASP A 158 11.52 -5.64 -14.19
C ASP A 158 12.48 -6.31 -13.20
N VAL A 159 12.96 -5.58 -12.19
CA VAL A 159 13.91 -6.07 -11.18
C VAL A 159 13.26 -6.12 -9.78
N ASP A 160 13.75 -7.00 -8.89
CA ASP A 160 13.32 -7.02 -7.48
C ASP A 160 14.06 -5.95 -6.67
N GLY A 161 13.88 -4.69 -7.06
CA GLY A 161 14.53 -3.50 -6.50
C GLY A 161 13.72 -2.77 -5.43
N THR A 162 12.66 -3.38 -4.88
CA THR A 162 11.79 -2.76 -3.86
C THR A 162 11.71 -3.59 -2.59
N ALA A 163 11.46 -2.93 -1.46
CA ALA A 163 11.39 -3.61 -0.17
C ALA A 163 10.20 -4.58 -0.04
N ARG A 164 9.08 -4.35 -0.73
CA ARG A 164 7.83 -5.13 -0.65
C ARG A 164 7.34 -5.39 0.78
N LEU A 165 7.54 -4.43 1.69
CA LEU A 165 7.14 -4.53 3.09
C LEU A 165 5.71 -4.05 3.35
N SER A 166 5.05 -3.45 2.35
CA SER A 166 3.72 -2.85 2.51
C SER A 166 2.64 -3.82 3.01
N PRO A 167 2.52 -5.07 2.53
CA PRO A 167 1.55 -6.02 3.08
C PRO A 167 1.82 -6.34 4.55
N TYR A 168 3.06 -6.58 4.90
CA TYR A 168 3.46 -6.92 6.27
C TYR A 168 3.21 -5.77 7.26
N LEU A 169 3.47 -4.53 6.82
CA LEU A 169 3.16 -3.32 7.59
C LEU A 169 1.65 -3.12 7.73
N HIS A 170 0.86 -3.39 6.67
CA HIS A 170 -0.59 -3.27 6.71
C HIS A 170 -1.22 -4.26 7.69
N HIS A 171 -0.79 -5.52 7.63
CA HIS A 171 -1.31 -6.59 8.49
C HIS A 171 -0.65 -6.63 9.89
N GLY A 172 0.32 -5.77 10.17
CA GLY A 172 0.97 -5.69 11.48
C GLY A 172 1.90 -6.86 11.80
N GLN A 173 2.36 -7.59 10.79
CA GLN A 173 3.37 -8.65 10.93
C GLN A 173 4.76 -8.09 11.22
N ILE A 174 5.00 -6.83 10.86
CA ILE A 174 6.13 -6.01 11.28
C ILE A 174 5.65 -4.57 11.50
N SER A 175 6.19 -3.88 12.48
CA SER A 175 5.85 -2.49 12.74
C SER A 175 6.75 -1.52 11.96
N PRO A 176 6.29 -0.29 11.64
CA PRO A 176 7.14 0.72 11.04
C PRO A 176 8.33 1.09 11.93
N ARG A 177 8.21 0.95 13.27
CA ARG A 177 9.29 1.17 14.23
C ARG A 177 10.40 0.14 14.09
N GLN A 178 10.03 -1.15 13.95
CA GLN A 178 11.00 -2.22 13.69
C GLN A 178 11.74 -1.99 12.37
N VAL A 179 11.00 -1.69 11.29
CA VAL A 179 11.59 -1.39 9.98
C VAL A 179 12.54 -0.19 10.07
N TRP A 180 12.09 0.90 10.67
CA TRP A 180 12.91 2.11 10.84
C TRP A 180 14.21 1.84 11.60
N HIS A 181 14.08 1.27 12.79
CA HIS A 181 15.23 0.96 13.68
C HIS A 181 16.23 0.01 13.01
N THR A 182 15.74 -1.04 12.34
CA THR A 182 16.61 -2.02 11.67
C THR A 182 17.39 -1.39 10.52
N ILE A 183 16.75 -0.53 9.72
CA ILE A 183 17.43 0.16 8.61
C ILE A 183 18.43 1.19 9.13
N GLU A 184 18.09 1.95 10.19
CA GLU A 184 19.05 2.91 10.80
C GLU A 184 20.23 2.18 11.42
N SER A 185 20.01 1.09 12.18
CA SER A 185 21.10 0.29 12.73
C SER A 185 22.04 -0.26 11.63
N TRP A 186 21.46 -0.75 10.53
CA TRP A 186 22.24 -1.18 9.37
C TRP A 186 23.06 -0.03 8.77
N ALA A 187 22.48 1.17 8.68
CA ALA A 187 23.16 2.35 8.16
C ALA A 187 24.31 2.79 9.07
N ASP A 188 24.13 2.74 10.38
CA ASP A 188 25.14 3.03 11.39
C ASP A 188 26.28 2.02 11.34
N ASP A 189 25.98 0.72 11.30
CA ASP A 189 26.96 -0.37 11.28
C ASP A 189 27.82 -0.38 9.99
N THR A 190 27.22 0.00 8.86
CA THR A 190 27.87 -0.02 7.55
C THR A 190 28.42 1.33 7.10
N GLY A 191 28.02 2.43 7.75
CA GLY A 191 28.30 3.82 7.33
C GLY A 191 27.52 4.25 6.07
N ARG A 192 26.45 3.51 5.66
CA ARG A 192 25.72 3.68 4.39
C ARG A 192 24.39 4.44 4.56
N HIS A 193 24.41 5.55 5.26
CA HIS A 193 23.20 6.37 5.52
C HIS A 193 22.55 6.92 4.24
N ASP A 194 23.32 7.21 3.21
CA ASP A 194 22.76 7.73 1.95
C ASP A 194 21.96 6.66 1.21
N ASP A 195 22.36 5.39 1.30
CA ASP A 195 21.62 4.27 0.70
C ASP A 195 20.32 3.96 1.46
N ALA A 196 20.32 4.11 2.79
CA ALA A 196 19.17 3.91 3.65
C ALA A 196 18.09 5.00 3.47
N ARG A 197 18.51 6.24 3.24
CA ARG A 197 17.62 7.41 3.23
C ARG A 197 16.45 7.32 2.25
N PRO A 198 16.60 6.85 1.00
CA PRO A 198 15.48 6.74 0.07
C PRO A 198 14.38 5.81 0.57
N LEU A 199 14.72 4.65 1.16
CA LEU A 199 13.72 3.72 1.71
C LEU A 199 13.08 4.27 2.98
N LEU A 200 13.85 4.83 3.93
CA LEU A 200 13.31 5.50 5.12
C LEU A 200 12.33 6.62 4.75
N ARG A 201 12.61 7.35 3.68
CA ARG A 201 11.70 8.36 3.15
C ARG A 201 10.37 7.75 2.68
N GLN A 202 10.35 6.53 2.14
CA GLN A 202 9.09 5.85 1.77
C GLN A 202 8.27 5.49 3.01
N VAL A 203 8.91 5.07 4.10
CA VAL A 203 8.22 4.86 5.38
C VAL A 203 7.53 6.16 5.84
N VAL A 204 8.20 7.30 5.72
CA VAL A 204 7.60 8.60 6.10
C VAL A 204 6.54 9.09 5.10
N PHE A 205 6.57 8.66 3.83
CA PHE A 205 5.44 8.88 2.92
C PHE A 205 4.16 8.18 3.40
N ARG A 206 4.30 6.96 3.95
CA ARG A 206 3.19 6.27 4.59
C ARG A 206 2.65 7.07 5.79
N GLU A 207 3.52 7.54 6.69
CA GLU A 207 3.14 8.40 7.82
C GLU A 207 2.38 9.66 7.35
N PHE A 208 2.86 10.30 6.27
CA PHE A 208 2.22 11.48 5.71
C PHE A 208 0.83 11.19 5.16
N SER A 209 0.61 10.03 4.55
CA SER A 209 -0.71 9.61 4.09
C SER A 209 -1.70 9.48 5.25
N TYR A 210 -1.25 8.89 6.36
CA TYR A 210 -2.05 8.77 7.58
C TYR A 210 -2.32 10.13 8.23
N HIS A 211 -1.29 10.99 8.35
CA HIS A 211 -1.44 12.36 8.82
C HIS A 211 -2.50 13.12 8.02
N TRP A 212 -2.47 13.02 6.70
CA TRP A 212 -3.43 13.68 5.85
C TRP A 212 -4.84 13.08 5.98
N CYS A 213 -5.00 11.77 5.95
CA CYS A 213 -6.29 11.10 6.08
C CYS A 213 -6.93 11.34 7.47
N HIS A 214 -6.12 11.40 8.52
CA HIS A 214 -6.57 11.71 9.88
C HIS A 214 -7.18 13.11 9.98
N HIS A 215 -6.52 14.11 9.43
CA HIS A 215 -7.02 15.50 9.44
C HIS A 215 -8.14 15.76 8.43
N TYR A 216 -8.27 14.92 7.40
CA TYR A 216 -9.31 15.03 6.35
C TYR A 216 -10.09 13.72 6.18
N PRO A 217 -10.89 13.34 7.19
CA PRO A 217 -11.50 12.00 7.28
C PRO A 217 -12.53 11.69 6.19
N ASN A 218 -13.03 12.70 5.45
CA ASN A 218 -13.97 12.52 4.35
C ASN A 218 -13.30 12.18 3.02
N THR A 219 -11.99 12.34 2.93
CA THR A 219 -11.25 12.16 1.66
C THR A 219 -11.31 10.76 1.04
N PRO A 220 -11.57 9.66 1.75
CA PRO A 220 -11.81 8.38 1.11
C PRO A 220 -13.01 8.38 0.14
N THR A 221 -13.98 9.25 0.37
CA THR A 221 -15.22 9.33 -0.43
C THR A 221 -15.40 10.65 -1.16
N GLU A 222 -14.70 11.70 -0.73
CA GLU A 222 -14.84 13.06 -1.26
C GLU A 222 -13.52 13.56 -1.84
N THR A 223 -13.62 14.38 -2.88
CA THR A 223 -12.47 15.03 -3.48
C THR A 223 -11.93 16.09 -2.53
N TYR A 224 -10.62 16.03 -2.21
CA TYR A 224 -9.99 16.95 -1.26
C TYR A 224 -10.07 18.42 -1.70
N ARG A 225 -9.87 18.70 -2.99
CA ARG A 225 -9.94 20.07 -3.52
C ARG A 225 -11.30 20.30 -4.17
N ASP A 226 -12.17 21.08 -3.54
CA ASP A 226 -13.55 21.38 -3.98
C ASP A 226 -13.67 21.76 -5.45
N LYS A 227 -12.69 22.49 -6.01
CA LYS A 227 -12.69 22.89 -7.42
C LYS A 227 -12.71 21.73 -8.44
N PHE A 228 -12.46 20.50 -7.99
CA PHE A 228 -12.52 19.30 -8.83
C PHE A 228 -13.77 18.45 -8.56
N THR A 229 -14.67 18.88 -7.70
CA THR A 229 -15.92 18.15 -7.39
C THR A 229 -16.78 17.95 -8.64
N ASP A 230 -16.89 19.01 -9.44
CA ASP A 230 -17.69 19.01 -10.67
C ASP A 230 -16.86 18.70 -11.93
N PHE A 231 -15.70 18.04 -11.78
CA PHE A 231 -14.90 17.66 -12.93
C PHE A 231 -15.68 16.69 -13.83
N PRO A 232 -15.75 16.92 -15.16
CA PRO A 232 -16.60 16.14 -16.07
C PRO A 232 -15.98 14.79 -16.42
N TRP A 233 -15.96 13.89 -15.44
CA TRP A 233 -15.54 12.51 -15.65
C TRP A 233 -16.42 11.82 -16.69
N ARG A 234 -15.82 10.93 -17.48
CA ARG A 234 -16.56 10.09 -18.42
C ARG A 234 -17.22 8.93 -17.68
N ASP A 235 -18.34 8.48 -18.22
CA ASP A 235 -18.98 7.23 -17.85
C ASP A 235 -18.77 6.24 -19.00
N ASP A 236 -17.84 5.31 -18.84
CA ASP A 236 -17.48 4.29 -19.84
C ASP A 236 -17.20 2.95 -19.11
N PRO A 237 -18.25 2.18 -18.81
CA PRO A 237 -18.13 0.89 -18.13
C PRO A 237 -17.26 -0.12 -18.89
N ASP A 238 -17.30 -0.11 -20.21
CA ASP A 238 -16.52 -1.04 -21.03
C ASP A 238 -15.01 -0.73 -20.95
N ALA A 239 -14.65 0.55 -20.99
CA ALA A 239 -13.26 0.97 -20.76
C ALA A 239 -12.78 0.62 -19.35
N LEU A 240 -13.63 0.77 -18.33
CA LEU A 240 -13.32 0.37 -16.97
C LEU A 240 -13.07 -1.14 -16.83
N VAL A 241 -13.91 -1.96 -17.49
CA VAL A 241 -13.74 -3.42 -17.48
C VAL A 241 -12.45 -3.82 -18.18
N ARG A 242 -12.14 -3.25 -19.35
CA ARG A 242 -10.85 -3.51 -20.03
C ARG A 242 -9.66 -3.11 -19.19
N TRP A 243 -9.72 -1.95 -18.51
CA TRP A 243 -8.66 -1.51 -17.60
C TRP A 243 -8.47 -2.50 -16.45
N LYS A 244 -9.55 -2.92 -15.78
CA LYS A 244 -9.50 -3.90 -14.68
C LYS A 244 -8.88 -5.23 -15.09
N ARG A 245 -9.11 -5.67 -16.33
CA ARG A 245 -8.63 -6.95 -16.87
C ARG A 245 -7.22 -6.91 -17.45
N GLY A 246 -6.62 -5.71 -17.59
CA GLY A 246 -5.36 -5.57 -18.31
C GLY A 246 -5.53 -5.90 -19.80
N GLU A 247 -6.55 -5.32 -20.43
CA GLU A 247 -6.94 -5.46 -21.83
C GLU A 247 -7.11 -4.08 -22.48
N THR A 248 -6.29 -3.12 -22.08
CA THR A 248 -6.35 -1.74 -22.60
C THR A 248 -5.68 -1.58 -23.95
N GLY A 249 -4.81 -2.52 -24.31
CA GLY A 249 -3.94 -2.47 -25.48
C GLY A 249 -2.65 -1.68 -25.23
N TYR A 250 -2.42 -1.15 -24.03
CA TYR A 250 -1.16 -0.52 -23.63
C TYR A 250 -0.34 -1.51 -22.78
N PRO A 251 0.73 -2.14 -23.34
CA PRO A 251 1.40 -3.29 -22.73
C PRO A 251 1.81 -3.10 -21.26
N ILE A 252 2.39 -1.94 -20.90
CA ILE A 252 2.82 -1.67 -19.53
C ILE A 252 1.64 -1.51 -18.55
N VAL A 253 0.51 -0.95 -19.02
CA VAL A 253 -0.72 -0.83 -18.23
C VAL A 253 -1.32 -2.21 -18.01
N ASP A 254 -1.41 -3.02 -19.08
CA ASP A 254 -1.97 -4.35 -19.04
C ASP A 254 -1.12 -5.29 -18.16
N ALA A 255 0.20 -5.22 -18.28
CA ALA A 255 1.13 -5.93 -17.40
C ALA A 255 0.90 -5.58 -15.91
N GLY A 256 0.72 -4.30 -15.61
CA GLY A 256 0.44 -3.84 -14.24
C GLY A 256 -0.86 -4.40 -13.67
N MET A 257 -1.93 -4.35 -14.43
CA MET A 257 -3.24 -4.84 -13.98
C MET A 257 -3.27 -6.36 -13.82
N ARG A 258 -2.55 -7.10 -14.70
CA ARG A 258 -2.41 -8.56 -14.60
C ARG A 258 -1.52 -8.97 -13.43
N GLN A 259 -0.40 -8.27 -13.18
CA GLN A 259 0.40 -8.46 -11.96
C GLN A 259 -0.45 -8.30 -10.71
N LEU A 260 -1.26 -7.22 -10.65
CA LEU A 260 -2.16 -6.96 -9.53
C LEU A 260 -3.09 -8.14 -9.28
N TYR A 261 -3.75 -8.64 -10.31
CA TYR A 261 -4.72 -9.73 -10.19
C TYR A 261 -4.06 -11.07 -9.82
N GLU A 262 -2.87 -11.34 -10.36
CA GLU A 262 -2.12 -12.59 -10.12
C GLU A 262 -1.54 -12.62 -8.70
N THR A 263 -0.91 -11.52 -8.26
CA THR A 263 -0.08 -11.51 -7.05
C THR A 263 -0.67 -10.72 -5.89
N GLY A 264 -1.79 -10.01 -6.10
CA GLY A 264 -2.35 -9.07 -5.14
C GLY A 264 -1.46 -7.85 -4.89
N TRP A 265 -0.46 -7.60 -5.76
CA TRP A 265 0.48 -6.49 -5.59
C TRP A 265 0.87 -5.91 -6.95
N MET A 266 1.23 -4.65 -6.96
CA MET A 266 1.72 -3.97 -8.14
C MET A 266 2.90 -3.07 -7.76
N HIS A 267 3.93 -3.04 -8.59
CA HIS A 267 5.09 -2.17 -8.42
C HIS A 267 4.65 -0.69 -8.36
N ASN A 268 5.22 0.11 -7.44
CA ASN A 268 4.78 1.50 -7.22
C ASN A 268 4.79 2.37 -8.49
N ARG A 269 5.84 2.28 -9.31
CA ARG A 269 5.91 3.02 -10.58
C ARG A 269 4.75 2.67 -11.50
N VAL A 270 4.39 1.40 -11.56
CA VAL A 270 3.27 0.92 -12.38
C VAL A 270 1.93 1.35 -11.80
N ARG A 271 1.75 1.35 -10.46
CA ARG A 271 0.54 1.92 -9.82
C ARG A 271 0.29 3.37 -10.27
N MET A 272 1.35 4.19 -10.34
CA MET A 272 1.25 5.57 -10.83
C MET A 272 0.84 5.63 -12.32
N LEU A 273 1.36 4.72 -13.15
CA LEU A 273 1.04 4.66 -14.58
C LEU A 273 -0.42 4.25 -14.82
N VAL A 274 -0.87 3.16 -14.22
CA VAL A 274 -2.24 2.66 -14.41
C VAL A 274 -3.27 3.62 -13.83
N ALA A 275 -2.94 4.33 -12.73
CA ALA A 275 -3.81 5.35 -12.14
C ALA A 275 -3.87 6.62 -13.01
N SER A 276 -2.74 7.05 -13.57
CA SER A 276 -2.71 8.14 -14.56
C SER A 276 -3.52 7.78 -15.79
N PHE A 277 -3.34 6.57 -16.32
CA PHE A 277 -4.08 6.09 -17.48
C PHE A 277 -5.59 6.12 -17.24
N LEU A 278 -6.06 5.57 -16.12
CA LEU A 278 -7.48 5.61 -15.77
C LEU A 278 -8.03 7.04 -15.72
N THR A 279 -7.31 7.94 -15.01
CA THR A 279 -7.85 9.26 -14.67
C THR A 279 -7.59 10.33 -15.73
N LYS A 280 -6.56 10.20 -16.57
CA LYS A 280 -6.13 11.20 -17.55
C LYS A 280 -6.43 10.77 -19.00
N ASP A 281 -6.14 9.52 -19.34
CA ASP A 281 -6.32 9.03 -20.72
C ASP A 281 -7.76 8.53 -20.93
N LEU A 282 -8.28 7.73 -20.00
CA LEU A 282 -9.68 7.26 -20.04
C LEU A 282 -10.65 8.31 -19.46
N MET A 283 -10.20 9.27 -18.67
CA MET A 283 -11.01 10.26 -17.98
C MET A 283 -12.08 9.66 -17.06
N LEU A 284 -11.83 8.47 -16.48
CA LEU A 284 -12.72 7.82 -15.53
C LEU A 284 -12.44 8.30 -14.10
N HIS A 285 -13.49 8.31 -13.27
CA HIS A 285 -13.38 8.82 -11.90
C HIS A 285 -12.38 8.00 -11.08
N TRP A 286 -11.50 8.67 -10.35
CA TRP A 286 -10.44 8.07 -9.55
C TRP A 286 -10.94 7.02 -8.53
N ARG A 287 -12.18 7.17 -8.04
CA ARG A 287 -12.77 6.21 -7.08
C ARG A 287 -12.94 4.82 -7.66
N HIS A 288 -13.23 4.67 -8.95
CA HIS A 288 -13.29 3.34 -9.59
C HIS A 288 -11.97 2.58 -9.47
N GLY A 289 -10.86 3.29 -9.62
CA GLY A 289 -9.54 2.71 -9.42
C GLY A 289 -9.20 2.45 -7.96
N ALA A 290 -9.55 3.39 -7.06
CA ALA A 290 -9.34 3.24 -5.62
C ALA A 290 -10.14 2.05 -5.04
N GLU A 291 -11.37 1.86 -5.48
CA GLU A 291 -12.23 0.73 -5.11
C GLU A 291 -11.67 -0.60 -5.64
N TRP A 292 -11.18 -0.62 -6.89
CA TRP A 292 -10.56 -1.81 -7.46
C TRP A 292 -9.26 -2.19 -6.74
N PHE A 293 -8.40 -1.21 -6.43
CA PHE A 293 -7.18 -1.44 -5.65
C PHE A 293 -7.50 -1.92 -4.22
N TRP A 294 -8.54 -1.37 -3.61
CA TRP A 294 -9.00 -1.82 -2.30
C TRP A 294 -9.41 -3.29 -2.29
N ASP A 295 -10.07 -3.74 -3.35
CA ASP A 295 -10.56 -5.10 -3.50
C ASP A 295 -9.46 -6.12 -3.86
N THR A 296 -8.43 -5.69 -4.61
CA THR A 296 -7.44 -6.60 -5.20
C THR A 296 -6.05 -6.58 -4.56
N LEU A 297 -5.68 -5.50 -3.84
CA LEU A 297 -4.36 -5.39 -3.23
C LEU A 297 -4.30 -6.10 -1.87
N VAL A 298 -3.28 -6.93 -1.65
CA VAL A 298 -2.95 -7.50 -0.33
C VAL A 298 -2.39 -6.45 0.64
N ASP A 299 -1.92 -5.32 0.13
CA ASP A 299 -1.46 -4.17 0.92
C ASP A 299 -2.45 -2.99 0.89
N ALA A 300 -3.74 -3.25 0.66
CA ALA A 300 -4.78 -2.23 0.61
C ALA A 300 -4.86 -1.47 1.94
N ASP A 301 -4.36 -0.23 1.93
CA ASP A 301 -4.32 0.67 3.07
C ASP A 301 -5.15 1.92 2.75
N LEU A 302 -6.14 2.25 3.58
CA LEU A 302 -7.10 3.31 3.28
C LEU A 302 -6.43 4.68 3.09
N ALA A 303 -5.48 5.02 3.96
CA ALA A 303 -4.79 6.30 3.91
C ALA A 303 -3.88 6.40 2.68
N ALA A 304 -3.04 5.38 2.45
CA ALA A 304 -2.13 5.35 1.30
C ALA A 304 -2.90 5.26 -0.03
N ASN A 305 -3.93 4.41 -0.11
CA ASN A 305 -4.75 4.26 -1.31
C ASN A 305 -5.45 5.58 -1.67
N THR A 306 -6.17 6.17 -0.70
CA THR A 306 -6.88 7.44 -0.89
C THR A 306 -5.93 8.58 -1.30
N PHE A 307 -4.83 8.73 -0.56
CA PHE A 307 -3.86 9.78 -0.83
C PHE A 307 -3.28 9.66 -2.25
N ASN A 308 -2.79 8.48 -2.64
CA ASN A 308 -2.11 8.29 -3.91
C ASN A 308 -3.07 8.37 -5.12
N TRP A 309 -4.30 7.89 -5.00
CA TRP A 309 -5.31 8.04 -6.04
C TRP A 309 -5.66 9.51 -6.29
N GLN A 310 -5.92 10.27 -5.23
CA GLN A 310 -6.22 11.70 -5.37
C GLN A 310 -4.99 12.52 -5.82
N TRP A 311 -3.79 12.12 -5.39
CA TRP A 311 -2.55 12.72 -5.86
C TRP A 311 -2.37 12.52 -7.38
N THR A 312 -2.54 11.30 -7.88
CA THR A 312 -2.46 11.00 -9.32
C THR A 312 -3.57 11.70 -10.10
N ALA A 313 -4.81 11.68 -9.61
CA ALA A 313 -5.93 12.39 -10.23
C ALA A 313 -5.72 13.93 -10.29
N GLY A 314 -4.89 14.47 -9.39
CA GLY A 314 -4.58 15.89 -9.33
C GLY A 314 -5.49 16.69 -8.39
N CYS A 315 -6.44 16.05 -7.74
CA CYS A 315 -7.41 16.67 -6.82
C CYS A 315 -7.02 16.57 -5.33
N GLY A 316 -5.96 15.82 -4.99
CA GLY A 316 -5.48 15.62 -3.63
C GLY A 316 -4.49 16.66 -3.11
N ALA A 317 -3.98 16.42 -1.90
CA ALA A 317 -2.87 17.17 -1.33
C ALA A 317 -1.58 16.90 -2.12
N ASP A 318 -0.65 17.86 -2.10
CA ASP A 318 0.62 17.82 -2.86
C ASP A 318 0.47 17.52 -4.37
N ALA A 319 -0.75 17.59 -4.90
CA ALA A 319 -1.05 17.22 -6.27
C ALA A 319 -0.86 18.39 -7.26
N GLN A 320 -0.27 18.06 -8.41
CA GLN A 320 -0.11 18.97 -9.55
C GLN A 320 -0.71 18.28 -10.77
N PRO A 321 -1.97 18.60 -11.16
CA PRO A 321 -2.74 17.78 -12.11
C PRO A 321 -2.07 17.63 -13.48
N PHE A 322 -1.43 18.67 -13.98
CA PHE A 322 -0.80 18.65 -15.31
C PHE A 322 0.57 17.96 -15.35
N PHE A 323 1.25 17.78 -14.22
CA PHE A 323 2.52 17.03 -14.15
C PHE A 323 2.33 15.53 -13.96
N ARG A 324 1.11 15.03 -13.87
CA ARG A 324 0.78 13.62 -13.59
C ARG A 324 0.11 12.93 -14.77
N ILE A 325 0.27 13.48 -15.97
CA ILE A 325 -0.09 12.80 -17.21
C ILE A 325 1.15 12.05 -17.66
N PHE A 326 1.16 10.76 -17.36
CA PHE A 326 2.29 9.90 -17.73
C PHE A 326 1.98 9.23 -19.07
N ASN A 327 2.83 9.48 -20.09
CA ASN A 327 2.70 8.79 -21.36
C ASN A 327 3.11 7.32 -21.16
N PRO A 328 2.22 6.32 -21.35
CA PRO A 328 2.53 4.92 -21.07
C PRO A 328 3.71 4.38 -21.87
N ILE A 329 3.88 4.81 -23.12
CA ILE A 329 4.96 4.35 -23.99
C ILE A 329 6.31 4.83 -23.47
N SER A 330 6.49 6.13 -23.32
CA SER A 330 7.78 6.68 -22.87
C SER A 330 8.15 6.26 -21.44
N GLN A 331 7.15 6.01 -20.60
CA GLN A 331 7.38 5.47 -19.25
C GLN A 331 7.77 4.00 -19.30
N SER A 332 7.15 3.22 -20.19
CA SER A 332 7.49 1.83 -20.44
C SER A 332 8.95 1.69 -20.91
N GLU A 333 9.34 2.42 -21.97
CA GLU A 333 10.69 2.44 -22.50
C GLU A 333 11.74 2.85 -21.45
N ARG A 334 11.36 3.73 -20.53
CA ARG A 334 12.27 4.23 -19.49
C ARG A 334 12.47 3.25 -18.34
N TYR A 335 11.41 2.59 -17.88
CA TYR A 335 11.41 1.82 -16.62
C TYR A 335 11.40 0.30 -16.83
N ASP A 336 11.07 -0.16 -18.02
CA ASP A 336 11.16 -1.55 -18.48
C ASP A 336 11.83 -1.59 -19.86
N PRO A 337 13.08 -1.09 -19.99
CA PRO A 337 13.71 -0.86 -21.30
C PRO A 337 13.87 -2.13 -22.14
N ASP A 338 14.10 -3.26 -21.48
CA ASP A 338 14.27 -4.56 -22.12
C ASP A 338 12.94 -5.32 -22.24
N GLY A 339 11.84 -4.78 -21.70
CA GLY A 339 10.49 -5.32 -21.74
C GLY A 339 10.27 -6.58 -20.91
N ASP A 340 11.13 -6.89 -19.96
CA ASP A 340 11.05 -8.10 -19.15
C ASP A 340 9.81 -8.15 -18.27
N TYR A 341 9.40 -6.98 -17.74
CA TYR A 341 8.17 -6.87 -16.97
C TYR A 341 6.93 -7.10 -17.85
N ILE A 342 6.88 -6.48 -19.03
CA ILE A 342 5.79 -6.68 -19.98
C ILE A 342 5.71 -8.15 -20.38
N ARG A 343 6.81 -8.76 -20.82
CA ARG A 343 6.84 -10.16 -21.25
C ARG A 343 6.38 -11.14 -20.18
N ARG A 344 6.67 -10.82 -18.92
CA ARG A 344 6.27 -11.65 -17.78
C ARG A 344 4.75 -11.67 -17.58
N TYR A 345 4.08 -10.54 -17.71
CA TYR A 345 2.64 -10.43 -17.39
C TYR A 345 1.74 -10.33 -18.62
N VAL A 346 2.31 -10.17 -19.81
CA VAL A 346 1.60 -10.14 -21.11
C VAL A 346 2.27 -11.16 -22.04
N PRO A 347 2.14 -12.47 -21.75
CA PRO A 347 2.88 -13.51 -22.43
C PRO A 347 2.58 -13.59 -23.94
N GLU A 348 1.43 -13.10 -24.38
CA GLU A 348 1.11 -12.99 -25.81
C GLU A 348 2.02 -12.02 -26.57
N LEU A 349 2.74 -11.16 -25.89
CA LEU A 349 3.71 -10.23 -26.49
C LEU A 349 5.16 -10.67 -26.26
N ALA A 350 5.41 -11.82 -25.63
CA ALA A 350 6.74 -12.23 -25.18
C ALA A 350 7.77 -12.33 -26.33
N ASP A 351 7.35 -12.73 -27.51
CA ASP A 351 8.22 -12.92 -28.68
C ASP A 351 8.40 -11.64 -29.52
N LEU A 352 7.74 -10.51 -29.12
CA LEU A 352 7.92 -9.25 -29.84
C LEU A 352 9.33 -8.65 -29.62
N PRO A 353 9.93 -8.10 -30.68
CA PRO A 353 11.17 -7.32 -30.55
C PRO A 353 10.97 -6.07 -29.68
N ASP A 354 12.03 -5.63 -28.99
CA ASP A 354 11.97 -4.49 -28.06
C ASP A 354 11.47 -3.20 -28.73
N ASP A 355 11.82 -2.97 -29.99
CA ASP A 355 11.38 -1.81 -30.79
C ASP A 355 9.90 -1.80 -31.14
N VAL A 356 9.19 -2.90 -30.90
CA VAL A 356 7.75 -3.06 -31.17
C VAL A 356 6.97 -3.21 -29.86
N LEU A 357 7.55 -3.85 -28.85
CA LEU A 357 6.90 -4.32 -27.65
C LEU A 357 6.15 -3.21 -26.87
N HIS A 358 6.74 -2.03 -26.74
CA HIS A 358 6.15 -0.94 -25.94
C HIS A 358 4.96 -0.23 -26.61
N ALA A 359 4.84 -0.34 -27.95
CA ALA A 359 3.76 0.26 -28.74
C ALA A 359 3.47 -0.53 -30.02
N PRO A 360 2.95 -1.75 -29.95
CA PRO A 360 2.79 -2.64 -31.11
C PRO A 360 1.98 -2.00 -32.27
N TRP A 361 0.98 -1.20 -31.94
CA TRP A 361 0.13 -0.50 -32.94
C TRP A 361 0.87 0.57 -33.77
N GLN A 362 2.11 0.92 -33.42
CA GLN A 362 2.93 1.86 -34.23
C GLN A 362 3.67 1.15 -35.36
N THR A 363 3.63 -0.18 -35.39
CA THR A 363 4.21 -1.00 -36.46
C THR A 363 3.17 -1.35 -37.52
N SER A 364 3.62 -1.76 -38.71
CA SER A 364 2.69 -2.15 -39.77
C SER A 364 1.99 -3.47 -39.46
N GLU A 365 0.74 -3.59 -39.86
CA GLU A 365 -0.05 -4.83 -39.74
C GLU A 365 0.69 -6.02 -40.31
N ALA A 366 1.30 -5.89 -41.52
CA ALA A 366 2.08 -6.95 -42.13
C ALA A 366 3.30 -7.39 -41.28
N ARG A 367 3.88 -6.49 -40.47
CA ARG A 367 4.96 -6.84 -39.55
C ARG A 367 4.43 -7.54 -38.32
N LEU A 368 3.28 -7.14 -37.80
CA LEU A 368 2.62 -7.81 -36.66
C LEU A 368 2.20 -9.24 -37.05
N GLU A 369 1.56 -9.40 -38.19
CA GLU A 369 1.22 -10.74 -38.72
C GLU A 369 2.45 -11.65 -38.90
N ALA A 370 3.57 -11.07 -39.37
CA ALA A 370 4.83 -11.83 -39.51
C ALA A 370 5.46 -12.19 -38.13
N LEU A 371 5.13 -11.47 -37.07
CA LEU A 371 5.52 -11.74 -35.70
C LEU A 371 4.53 -12.62 -34.93
N GLY A 372 3.39 -12.96 -35.55
CA GLY A 372 2.38 -13.85 -34.97
C GLY A 372 1.42 -13.17 -33.98
N VAL A 373 1.26 -11.86 -34.08
CA VAL A 373 0.41 -11.05 -33.21
C VAL A 373 -0.70 -10.38 -33.99
#